data_40c9ba73dd3ba7516c56a3665211b4fd
#
_entry.id   40c9ba73dd3ba7516c56a3665211b4fd
#
_cell.length_a   1.000
_cell.length_b   1.000
_cell.length_c   1.000
_cell.angle_alpha   90.00
_cell.angle_beta   90.00
_cell.angle_gamma   90.00
#
_symmetry.space_group_name_H-M   'P 1'
#
loop_
_entity.id
_entity.type
_entity.pdbx_description
1 polymer ?
#
loop_
_entity_poly.entity_id
_entity_poly.type
_entity_poly.pdbx_seq_one_letter_code
_entity_poly.pdbx_strand_id
1 'polypeptide(L)'
;MSENLLELSGVHTHIGAYHILHGVDLAVPRGQVALLLGRNGAGKTTTLRTIMGLWRASRGRIAFQGQDITRLDTPRIAQLDIAYVPENMGIFADLTVKENLLLAARGAGTAAQMDGERLAWIFGMFPAVEKFWNHPAGKLSGGQKQMVAVARAIVEPRDLLIVDEPSKGLAPAIINNMIAAFQQLKKSGVTILLVEQNIHFAQRLGDTVAVMDNGRVVHAGSMAQLAEDEELQHSLLGLAL
;
A
#
# COMPACT_ATOMS: atom_id res chain seq x y z
N MET A 1 16.05 -17.49 -6.22
CA MET A 1 15.26 -16.61 -5.33
C MET A 1 13.82 -16.71 -5.79
N SER A 2 12.83 -16.72 -4.90
CA SER A 2 11.41 -16.73 -5.29
C SER A 2 11.13 -15.52 -6.19
N GLU A 3 10.38 -15.70 -7.27
CA GLU A 3 9.91 -14.64 -8.16
C GLU A 3 8.99 -13.68 -7.41
N ASN A 4 8.29 -14.18 -6.38
CA ASN A 4 7.40 -13.41 -5.52
C ASN A 4 8.13 -12.88 -4.27
N LEU A 5 7.91 -11.59 -3.98
CA LEU A 5 8.42 -10.95 -2.77
C LEU A 5 7.55 -11.27 -1.56
N LEU A 6 6.21 -11.27 -1.75
CA LEU A 6 5.22 -11.62 -0.73
C LEU A 6 4.27 -12.68 -1.28
N GLU A 7 3.97 -13.69 -0.47
CA GLU A 7 3.05 -14.77 -0.81
C GLU A 7 2.10 -15.06 0.36
N LEU A 8 0.81 -15.13 0.07
CA LEU A 8 -0.22 -15.61 0.96
C LEU A 8 -0.74 -16.95 0.41
N SER A 9 -0.83 -17.97 1.24
CA SER A 9 -1.34 -19.29 0.87
C SER A 9 -2.43 -19.72 1.86
N GLY A 10 -3.67 -19.79 1.38
CA GLY A 10 -4.82 -20.23 2.14
C GLY A 10 -5.06 -19.45 3.43
N VAL A 11 -4.88 -18.12 3.42
CA VAL A 11 -4.93 -17.30 4.64
C VAL A 11 -6.36 -17.07 5.10
N HIS A 12 -6.63 -17.46 6.36
CA HIS A 12 -7.89 -17.19 7.05
C HIS A 12 -7.68 -16.22 8.20
N THR A 13 -8.61 -15.29 8.40
CA THR A 13 -8.56 -14.31 9.50
C THR A 13 -9.94 -14.10 10.09
N HIS A 14 -9.99 -14.05 11.42
CA HIS A 14 -11.19 -13.72 12.19
C HIS A 14 -11.02 -12.40 12.92
N ILE A 15 -12.08 -11.61 13.00
CA ILE A 15 -12.17 -10.39 13.81
C ILE A 15 -13.31 -10.62 14.82
N GLY A 16 -12.94 -10.86 16.07
CA GLY A 16 -13.91 -11.35 17.06
C GLY A 16 -14.50 -12.69 16.63
N ALA A 17 -15.83 -12.77 16.55
CA ALA A 17 -16.55 -13.95 16.09
C ALA A 17 -16.70 -14.04 14.56
N TYR A 18 -16.33 -12.97 13.83
CA TYR A 18 -16.57 -12.91 12.40
C TYR A 18 -15.39 -13.47 11.61
N HIS A 19 -15.63 -14.43 10.75
CA HIS A 19 -14.66 -14.95 9.78
C HIS A 19 -14.64 -14.01 8.58
N ILE A 20 -13.55 -13.31 8.35
CA ILE A 20 -13.46 -12.27 7.32
C ILE A 20 -12.68 -12.75 6.10
N LEU A 21 -11.53 -13.43 6.29
CA LEU A 21 -10.75 -13.98 5.19
C LEU A 21 -10.93 -15.50 5.12
N HIS A 22 -11.31 -15.98 3.95
CA HIS A 22 -11.76 -17.34 3.72
C HIS A 22 -10.81 -18.15 2.82
N GLY A 23 -9.50 -18.17 3.15
CA GLY A 23 -8.49 -18.86 2.36
C GLY A 23 -8.00 -17.97 1.22
N VAL A 24 -7.38 -16.84 1.58
CA VAL A 24 -6.82 -15.89 0.61
C VAL A 24 -5.48 -16.41 0.10
N ASP A 25 -5.39 -16.54 -1.23
CA ASP A 25 -4.17 -16.77 -1.97
C ASP A 25 -3.81 -15.49 -2.72
N LEU A 26 -2.60 -14.96 -2.51
CA LEU A 26 -2.12 -13.72 -3.14
C LEU A 26 -0.62 -13.81 -3.36
N ALA A 27 -0.17 -13.45 -4.56
CA ALA A 27 1.23 -13.32 -4.90
C ALA A 27 1.56 -11.87 -5.28
N VAL A 28 2.67 -11.35 -4.76
CA VAL A 28 3.21 -10.02 -5.08
C VAL A 28 4.60 -10.21 -5.69
N PRO A 29 4.72 -10.14 -7.03
CA PRO A 29 6.00 -10.31 -7.70
C PRO A 29 6.97 -9.17 -7.37
N ARG A 30 8.25 -9.50 -7.28
CA ARG A 30 9.31 -8.52 -6.97
C ARG A 30 9.42 -7.45 -8.05
N GLY A 31 9.52 -6.17 -7.64
CA GLY A 31 9.69 -5.04 -8.54
C GLY A 31 8.44 -4.65 -9.33
N GLN A 32 7.29 -5.25 -9.02
CA GLN A 32 6.02 -4.97 -9.68
C GLN A 32 5.05 -4.22 -8.76
N VAL A 33 4.02 -3.63 -9.39
CA VAL A 33 2.83 -3.12 -8.71
C VAL A 33 1.75 -4.19 -8.79
N ALA A 34 1.52 -4.88 -7.70
CA ALA A 34 0.41 -5.82 -7.55
C ALA A 34 -0.81 -5.09 -7.00
N LEU A 35 -1.93 -5.23 -7.67
CA LEU A 35 -3.20 -4.63 -7.28
C LEU A 35 -4.07 -5.63 -6.53
N LEU A 36 -4.73 -5.16 -5.47
CA LEU A 36 -5.80 -5.87 -4.80
C LEU A 36 -7.09 -5.06 -4.94
N LEU A 37 -7.93 -5.43 -5.89
CA LEU A 37 -9.19 -4.77 -6.20
C LEU A 37 -10.36 -5.49 -5.52
N GLY A 38 -11.51 -4.84 -5.45
CA GLY A 38 -12.74 -5.41 -4.92
C GLY A 38 -13.63 -4.36 -4.27
N ARG A 39 -14.88 -4.70 -4.05
CA ARG A 39 -15.90 -3.83 -3.46
C ARG A 39 -15.58 -3.50 -1.99
N ASN A 40 -16.28 -2.52 -1.43
CA ASN A 40 -16.23 -2.26 0.01
C ASN A 40 -16.70 -3.48 0.78
N GLY A 41 -15.96 -3.84 1.83
CA GLY A 41 -16.25 -5.03 2.64
C GLY A 41 -15.72 -6.36 2.06
N ALA A 42 -15.07 -6.37 0.90
CA ALA A 42 -14.52 -7.60 0.29
C ALA A 42 -13.38 -8.25 1.08
N GLY A 43 -12.80 -7.54 2.07
CA GLY A 43 -11.70 -8.05 2.90
C GLY A 43 -10.33 -7.46 2.60
N LYS A 44 -10.21 -6.52 1.67
CA LYS A 44 -8.93 -5.91 1.23
C LYS A 44 -8.07 -5.36 2.38
N THR A 45 -8.60 -4.39 3.13
CA THR A 45 -7.92 -3.81 4.31
C THR A 45 -7.61 -4.86 5.38
N THR A 46 -8.50 -5.85 5.56
CA THR A 46 -8.24 -6.97 6.48
C THR A 46 -7.05 -7.80 6.02
N THR A 47 -6.92 -8.04 4.71
CA THR A 47 -5.75 -8.74 4.14
C THR A 47 -4.47 -7.97 4.44
N LEU A 48 -4.43 -6.64 4.19
CA LEU A 48 -3.25 -5.82 4.50
C LEU A 48 -2.91 -5.82 6.00
N ARG A 49 -3.92 -5.68 6.85
CA ARG A 49 -3.72 -5.73 8.31
C ARG A 49 -3.27 -7.10 8.79
N THR A 50 -3.67 -8.18 8.11
CA THR A 50 -3.21 -9.53 8.42
C THR A 50 -1.74 -9.70 8.01
N ILE A 51 -1.33 -9.21 6.83
CA ILE A 51 0.07 -9.20 6.40
C ILE A 51 0.94 -8.46 7.43
N MET A 52 0.47 -7.30 7.92
CA MET A 52 1.19 -6.48 8.90
C MET A 52 1.12 -7.01 10.36
N GLY A 53 0.48 -8.17 10.59
CA GLY A 53 0.35 -8.75 11.92
C GLY A 53 -0.57 -7.98 12.89
N LEU A 54 -1.34 -6.98 12.39
CA LEU A 54 -2.35 -6.25 13.15
C LEU A 54 -3.58 -7.13 13.44
N TRP A 55 -3.88 -8.06 12.52
CA TRP A 55 -4.81 -9.16 12.72
C TRP A 55 -4.07 -10.48 12.52
N ARG A 56 -4.27 -11.44 13.40
CA ARG A 56 -3.58 -12.74 13.29
C ARG A 56 -4.29 -13.64 12.28
N ALA A 57 -3.52 -14.24 11.38
CA ALA A 57 -4.00 -15.33 10.56
C ALA A 57 -4.33 -16.52 11.46
N SER A 58 -5.55 -17.07 11.34
CA SER A 58 -5.98 -18.27 12.07
C SER A 58 -5.54 -19.55 11.38
N ARG A 59 -5.39 -19.52 10.05
CA ARG A 59 -4.90 -20.60 9.19
C ARG A 59 -4.16 -20.04 8.00
N GLY A 60 -3.44 -20.88 7.29
CA GLY A 60 -2.66 -20.51 6.11
C GLY A 60 -1.25 -20.03 6.45
N ARG A 61 -0.57 -19.52 5.46
CA ARG A 61 0.83 -19.08 5.54
C ARG A 61 1.00 -17.73 4.85
N ILE A 62 1.81 -16.85 5.43
CA ILE A 62 2.28 -15.61 4.85
C ILE A 62 3.80 -15.66 4.80
N ALA A 63 4.38 -15.55 3.61
CA ALA A 63 5.83 -15.55 3.42
C ALA A 63 6.29 -14.24 2.78
N PHE A 64 7.32 -13.63 3.33
CA PHE A 64 8.00 -12.46 2.78
C PHE A 64 9.45 -12.81 2.50
N GLN A 65 9.91 -12.63 1.26
CA GLN A 65 11.25 -13.06 0.80
C GLN A 65 11.55 -14.54 1.09
N GLY A 66 10.53 -15.40 1.04
CA GLY A 66 10.62 -16.81 1.39
C GLY A 66 10.58 -17.13 2.89
N GLN A 67 10.75 -16.13 3.75
CA GLN A 67 10.64 -16.27 5.21
C GLN A 67 9.18 -16.31 5.64
N ASP A 68 8.79 -17.25 6.49
CA ASP A 68 7.46 -17.29 7.10
C ASP A 68 7.32 -16.19 8.16
N ILE A 69 6.37 -15.26 7.91
CA ILE A 69 6.04 -14.15 8.79
C ILE A 69 4.66 -14.30 9.46
N THR A 70 3.97 -15.41 9.24
CA THR A 70 2.57 -15.64 9.64
C THR A 70 2.31 -15.35 11.12
N ARG A 71 3.29 -15.64 11.97
CA ARG A 71 3.18 -15.52 13.41
C ARG A 71 3.98 -14.35 14.02
N LEU A 72 4.66 -13.57 13.19
CA LEU A 72 5.40 -12.40 13.66
C LEU A 72 4.43 -11.31 14.13
N ASP A 73 4.85 -10.56 15.13
CA ASP A 73 4.16 -9.36 15.57
C ASP A 73 4.48 -8.15 14.66
N THR A 74 3.63 -7.15 14.67
CA THR A 74 3.75 -5.96 13.83
C THR A 74 5.13 -5.28 13.95
N PRO A 75 5.74 -5.08 15.15
CA PRO A 75 7.07 -4.49 15.26
C PRO A 75 8.15 -5.27 14.50
N ARG A 76 8.11 -6.60 14.55
CA ARG A 76 9.07 -7.46 13.81
C ARG A 76 8.84 -7.39 12.31
N ILE A 77 7.58 -7.41 11.87
CA ILE A 77 7.24 -7.26 10.45
C ILE A 77 7.71 -5.90 9.92
N ALA A 78 7.52 -4.83 10.68
CA ALA A 78 7.99 -3.49 10.31
C ALA A 78 9.52 -3.38 10.18
N GLN A 79 10.29 -4.28 10.82
CA GLN A 79 11.74 -4.35 10.68
C GLN A 79 12.22 -5.08 9.41
N LEU A 80 11.32 -5.75 8.68
CA LEU A 80 11.63 -6.50 7.45
C LEU A 80 11.58 -5.64 6.17
N ASP A 81 11.72 -4.32 6.29
CA ASP A 81 11.64 -3.36 5.18
C ASP A 81 10.29 -3.38 4.44
N ILE A 82 9.23 -3.67 5.17
CA ILE A 82 7.84 -3.51 4.75
C ILE A 82 7.33 -2.18 5.31
N ALA A 83 6.85 -1.30 4.43
CA ALA A 83 6.15 -0.08 4.81
C ALA A 83 4.65 -0.21 4.55
N TYR A 84 3.83 0.39 5.41
CA TYR A 84 2.37 0.37 5.29
C TYR A 84 1.79 1.78 5.40
N VAL A 85 1.01 2.17 4.41
CA VAL A 85 0.20 3.39 4.40
C VAL A 85 -1.26 2.98 4.54
N PRO A 86 -1.87 3.15 5.71
CA PRO A 86 -3.28 2.81 5.94
C PRO A 86 -4.22 3.81 5.26
N GLU A 87 -5.48 3.43 5.02
CA GLU A 87 -6.53 4.26 4.44
C GLU A 87 -6.71 5.61 5.14
N ASN A 88 -6.58 5.65 6.47
CA ASN A 88 -6.66 6.88 7.27
C ASN A 88 -5.33 7.68 7.29
N MET A 89 -4.36 7.32 6.43
CA MET A 89 -3.03 7.95 6.29
C MET A 89 -2.14 7.83 7.54
N GLY A 90 -2.69 7.66 8.74
CA GLY A 90 -1.97 7.57 10.01
C GLY A 90 -1.11 8.81 10.33
N ILE A 91 -1.51 10.00 9.87
CA ILE A 91 -0.79 11.26 10.08
C ILE A 91 -0.93 11.71 11.54
N PHE A 92 0.19 12.13 12.15
CA PHE A 92 0.20 12.81 13.43
C PHE A 92 -0.10 14.29 13.21
N ALA A 93 -1.35 14.68 13.45
CA ALA A 93 -1.91 15.98 13.07
C ALA A 93 -1.22 17.17 13.77
N ASP A 94 -0.81 17.01 15.03
CA ASP A 94 -0.18 18.03 15.85
C ASP A 94 1.32 18.20 15.55
N LEU A 95 1.92 17.22 14.89
CA LEU A 95 3.30 17.29 14.45
C LEU A 95 3.44 17.96 13.09
N THR A 96 4.58 18.61 12.86
CA THR A 96 4.94 19.13 11.53
C THR A 96 5.14 18.00 10.52
N VAL A 97 5.16 18.32 9.22
CA VAL A 97 5.52 17.37 8.17
C VAL A 97 6.90 16.76 8.43
N LYS A 98 7.88 17.61 8.77
CA LYS A 98 9.23 17.20 9.17
C LYS A 98 9.23 16.16 10.29
N GLU A 99 8.51 16.41 11.37
CA GLU A 99 8.45 15.51 12.51
C GLU A 99 7.72 14.19 12.17
N ASN A 100 6.67 14.24 11.31
CA ASN A 100 6.05 13.03 10.80
C ASN A 100 7.02 12.13 10.04
N LEU A 101 7.90 12.68 9.21
CA LEU A 101 8.91 11.91 8.49
C LEU A 101 10.01 11.42 9.45
N LEU A 102 10.45 12.26 10.38
CA LEU A 102 11.47 11.91 11.37
C LEU A 102 11.08 10.69 12.22
N LEU A 103 9.81 10.59 12.62
CA LEU A 103 9.31 9.43 13.38
C LEU A 103 9.42 8.10 12.62
N ALA A 104 9.45 8.14 11.28
CA ALA A 104 9.57 6.96 10.44
C ALA A 104 11.01 6.66 10.02
N ALA A 105 11.92 7.62 10.17
CA ALA A 105 13.33 7.47 9.86
C ALA A 105 14.02 6.67 11.00
N ARG A 106 14.47 5.47 10.68
CA ARG A 106 15.17 4.60 11.63
C ARG A 106 16.56 5.14 11.92
N GLY A 107 16.91 5.22 13.20
CA GLY A 107 18.23 5.67 13.62
C GLY A 107 18.47 7.17 13.49
N ALA A 108 17.54 7.95 12.94
CA ALA A 108 17.65 9.40 12.91
C ALA A 108 17.20 10.00 14.27
N GLY A 109 18.10 10.59 15.01
CA GLY A 109 17.77 11.35 16.24
C GLY A 109 17.22 12.74 15.95
N THR A 110 17.58 13.31 14.79
CA THR A 110 17.15 14.64 14.35
C THR A 110 16.88 14.63 12.83
N ALA A 111 16.12 15.61 12.35
CA ALA A 111 15.87 15.74 10.91
C ALA A 111 17.14 15.99 10.07
N ALA A 112 18.20 16.55 10.68
CA ALA A 112 19.48 16.74 10.03
C ALA A 112 20.24 15.43 9.77
N GLN A 113 19.82 14.35 10.41
CA GLN A 113 20.39 13.01 10.24
C GLN A 113 19.60 12.15 9.23
N MET A 114 18.47 12.65 8.70
CA MET A 114 17.82 11.99 7.56
C MET A 114 18.69 12.15 6.31
N ASP A 115 18.70 11.09 5.49
CA ASP A 115 19.44 11.10 4.23
C ASP A 115 18.98 12.24 3.31
N GLY A 116 19.89 13.17 3.01
CA GLY A 116 19.59 14.37 2.21
C GLY A 116 19.26 14.05 0.76
N GLU A 117 19.91 13.06 0.14
CA GLU A 117 19.62 12.63 -1.23
C GLU A 117 18.24 11.98 -1.31
N ARG A 118 17.90 11.16 -0.29
CA ARG A 118 16.58 10.54 -0.17
C ARG A 118 15.48 11.59 0.01
N LEU A 119 15.71 12.61 0.85
CA LEU A 119 14.77 13.72 1.02
C LEU A 119 14.59 14.51 -0.26
N ALA A 120 15.68 14.85 -0.96
CA ALA A 120 15.60 15.57 -2.25
C ALA A 120 14.79 14.77 -3.29
N TRP A 121 14.97 13.45 -3.34
CA TRP A 121 14.19 12.58 -4.21
C TRP A 121 12.68 12.57 -3.82
N ILE A 122 12.36 12.51 -2.53
CA ILE A 122 10.98 12.59 -2.02
C ILE A 122 10.35 13.95 -2.37
N PHE A 123 11.09 15.06 -2.20
CA PHE A 123 10.61 16.40 -2.51
C PHE A 123 10.35 16.58 -4.02
N GLY A 124 11.17 15.95 -4.87
CA GLY A 124 10.94 15.91 -6.31
C GLY A 124 9.64 15.20 -6.69
N MET A 125 9.27 14.12 -5.98
CA MET A 125 8.00 13.42 -6.20
C MET A 125 6.80 14.14 -5.57
N PHE A 126 6.99 14.73 -4.40
CA PHE A 126 5.96 15.35 -3.58
C PHE A 126 6.36 16.79 -3.17
N PRO A 127 6.30 17.78 -4.09
CA PRO A 127 6.69 19.16 -3.77
C PRO A 127 5.93 19.77 -2.59
N ALA A 128 4.71 19.28 -2.31
CA ALA A 128 3.94 19.70 -1.15
C ALA A 128 4.60 19.32 0.18
N VAL A 129 5.36 18.21 0.22
CA VAL A 129 6.10 17.78 1.43
C VAL A 129 7.19 18.79 1.77
N GLU A 130 7.94 19.27 0.78
CA GLU A 130 8.94 20.31 0.95
C GLU A 130 8.30 21.65 1.34
N LYS A 131 7.31 22.09 0.54
CA LYS A 131 6.61 23.38 0.73
C LYS A 131 6.04 23.53 2.15
N PHE A 132 5.51 22.45 2.71
CA PHE A 132 4.86 22.47 4.02
C PHE A 132 5.72 21.84 5.13
N TRP A 133 7.03 21.72 4.93
CA TRP A 133 7.97 21.01 5.80
C TRP A 133 7.83 21.32 7.29
N ASN A 134 7.72 22.60 7.64
CA ASN A 134 7.60 23.08 9.01
C ASN A 134 6.15 23.39 9.46
N HIS A 135 5.14 23.01 8.65
CA HIS A 135 3.74 23.25 9.00
C HIS A 135 3.15 22.04 9.73
N PRO A 136 2.23 22.25 10.68
CA PRO A 136 1.46 21.16 11.29
C PRO A 136 0.71 20.36 10.23
N ALA A 137 0.92 19.03 10.23
CA ALA A 137 0.37 18.14 9.21
C ALA A 137 -1.18 18.10 9.23
N GLY A 138 -1.78 18.37 10.38
CA GLY A 138 -3.24 18.44 10.53
C GLY A 138 -3.90 19.54 9.70
N LYS A 139 -3.15 20.61 9.35
CA LYS A 139 -3.66 21.77 8.57
C LYS A 139 -3.59 21.54 7.05
N LEU A 140 -3.01 20.43 6.60
CA LEU A 140 -2.90 20.09 5.20
C LEU A 140 -4.24 19.63 4.61
N SER A 141 -4.44 19.83 3.31
CA SER A 141 -5.55 19.20 2.57
C SER A 141 -5.44 17.69 2.56
N GLY A 142 -6.54 16.98 2.27
CA GLY A 142 -6.54 15.51 2.18
C GLY A 142 -5.46 14.97 1.21
N GLY A 143 -5.34 15.56 0.02
CA GLY A 143 -4.32 15.15 -0.95
C GLY A 143 -2.89 15.42 -0.48
N GLN A 144 -2.66 16.54 0.22
CA GLN A 144 -1.36 16.84 0.81
C GLN A 144 -1.00 15.88 1.95
N LYS A 145 -1.99 15.53 2.79
CA LYS A 145 -1.82 14.50 3.83
C LYS A 145 -1.48 13.14 3.23
N GLN A 146 -2.12 12.78 2.13
CA GLN A 146 -1.82 11.53 1.42
C GLN A 146 -0.36 11.51 0.91
N MET A 147 0.11 12.62 0.31
CA MET A 147 1.50 12.75 -0.12
C MET A 147 2.47 12.62 1.07
N VAL A 148 2.18 13.24 2.21
CA VAL A 148 2.99 13.12 3.44
C VAL A 148 2.98 11.67 3.96
N ALA A 149 1.85 10.97 3.91
CA ALA A 149 1.74 9.59 4.35
C ALA A 149 2.63 8.64 3.51
N VAL A 150 2.61 8.80 2.18
CA VAL A 150 3.47 8.03 1.28
C VAL A 150 4.94 8.42 1.47
N ALA A 151 5.25 9.73 1.53
CA ALA A 151 6.61 10.22 1.77
C ALA A 151 7.21 9.65 3.07
N ARG A 152 6.42 9.62 4.14
CA ARG A 152 6.80 9.02 5.41
C ARG A 152 7.10 7.52 5.30
N ALA A 153 6.33 6.79 4.51
CA ALA A 153 6.51 5.36 4.32
C ALA A 153 7.82 5.03 3.57
N ILE A 154 8.28 5.94 2.71
CA ILE A 154 9.45 5.78 1.85
C ILE A 154 10.65 6.65 2.27
N VAL A 155 10.62 7.29 3.44
CA VAL A 155 11.74 8.11 3.94
C VAL A 155 13.03 7.31 4.06
N GLU A 156 12.91 6.01 4.27
CA GLU A 156 14.00 5.05 4.17
C GLU A 156 13.73 4.04 3.05
N PRO A 157 14.75 3.38 2.50
CA PRO A 157 14.58 2.29 1.54
C PRO A 157 13.65 1.22 2.07
N ARG A 158 12.77 0.73 1.20
CA ARG A 158 11.82 -0.36 1.51
C ARG A 158 11.79 -1.35 0.35
N ASP A 159 11.71 -2.63 0.68
CA ASP A 159 11.52 -3.68 -0.32
C ASP A 159 10.07 -3.78 -0.77
N LEU A 160 9.13 -3.58 0.18
CA LEU A 160 7.69 -3.62 -0.07
C LEU A 160 6.99 -2.39 0.50
N LEU A 161 6.24 -1.70 -0.35
CA LEU A 161 5.31 -0.64 0.03
C LEU A 161 3.88 -1.14 -0.11
N ILE A 162 3.16 -1.21 0.99
CA ILE A 162 1.73 -1.56 1.04
C ILE A 162 0.93 -0.28 1.20
N VAL A 163 -0.07 -0.05 0.33
CA VAL A 163 -0.87 1.19 0.36
C VAL A 163 -2.35 0.87 0.22
N ASP A 164 -3.14 1.40 1.16
CA ASP A 164 -4.58 1.15 1.25
C ASP A 164 -5.37 2.36 0.74
N GLU A 165 -6.01 2.24 -0.42
CA GLU A 165 -6.90 3.19 -1.07
C GLU A 165 -6.36 4.64 -1.16
N PRO A 166 -5.15 4.87 -1.73
CA PRO A 166 -4.53 6.20 -1.75
C PRO A 166 -5.26 7.23 -2.61
N SER A 167 -6.13 6.82 -3.55
CA SER A 167 -6.88 7.72 -4.41
C SER A 167 -8.22 8.17 -3.81
N LYS A 168 -8.64 7.55 -2.70
CA LYS A 168 -9.97 7.76 -2.11
C LYS A 168 -10.21 9.20 -1.67
N GLY A 169 -11.28 9.80 -2.18
CA GLY A 169 -11.67 11.17 -1.83
C GLY A 169 -10.77 12.27 -2.37
N LEU A 170 -9.85 11.96 -3.28
CA LEU A 170 -8.94 12.93 -3.89
C LEU A 170 -9.56 13.56 -5.15
N ALA A 171 -9.23 14.84 -5.38
CA ALA A 171 -9.56 15.52 -6.62
C ALA A 171 -8.75 14.92 -7.81
N PRO A 172 -9.30 14.94 -9.04
CA PRO A 172 -8.64 14.34 -10.22
C PRO A 172 -7.20 14.81 -10.46
N ALA A 173 -6.93 16.09 -10.25
CA ALA A 173 -5.56 16.63 -10.39
C ALA A 173 -4.58 16.01 -9.39
N ILE A 174 -5.02 15.75 -8.16
CA ILE A 174 -4.19 15.12 -7.13
C ILE A 174 -3.99 13.63 -7.45
N ILE A 175 -5.02 12.94 -7.97
CA ILE A 175 -4.93 11.56 -8.45
C ILE A 175 -3.83 11.44 -9.51
N ASN A 176 -3.77 12.34 -10.50
CA ASN A 176 -2.72 12.33 -11.52
C ASN A 176 -1.32 12.54 -10.94
N ASN A 177 -1.16 13.42 -9.95
CA ASN A 177 0.11 13.62 -9.26
C ASN A 177 0.53 12.35 -8.48
N MET A 178 -0.42 11.69 -7.83
CA MET A 178 -0.16 10.42 -7.14
C MET A 178 0.25 9.32 -8.13
N ILE A 179 -0.43 9.20 -9.28
CA ILE A 179 -0.04 8.26 -10.34
C ILE A 179 1.42 8.51 -10.76
N ALA A 180 1.79 9.76 -11.04
CA ALA A 180 3.15 10.10 -11.43
C ALA A 180 4.19 9.72 -10.36
N ALA A 181 3.89 9.96 -9.09
CA ALA A 181 4.75 9.58 -7.98
C ALA A 181 4.88 8.05 -7.85
N PHE A 182 3.78 7.29 -7.95
CA PHE A 182 3.84 5.82 -7.91
C PHE A 182 4.58 5.24 -9.12
N GLN A 183 4.48 5.85 -10.30
CA GLN A 183 5.28 5.47 -11.47
C GLN A 183 6.78 5.69 -11.23
N GLN A 184 7.18 6.76 -10.54
CA GLN A 184 8.58 6.96 -10.15
C GLN A 184 9.03 5.94 -9.11
N LEU A 185 8.20 5.62 -8.11
CA LEU A 185 8.46 4.55 -7.14
C LEU A 185 8.66 3.20 -7.83
N LYS A 186 7.79 2.85 -8.77
CA LYS A 186 7.94 1.63 -9.58
C LYS A 186 9.28 1.60 -10.33
N LYS A 187 9.66 2.71 -10.97
CA LYS A 187 10.95 2.81 -11.69
C LYS A 187 12.17 2.68 -10.78
N SER A 188 12.05 3.01 -9.50
CA SER A 188 13.14 2.82 -8.52
C SER A 188 13.28 1.36 -8.04
N GLY A 189 12.43 0.43 -8.53
CA GLY A 189 12.49 -1.00 -8.21
C GLY A 189 11.77 -1.39 -6.93
N VAL A 190 11.06 -0.47 -6.27
CA VAL A 190 10.24 -0.79 -5.08
C VAL A 190 9.07 -1.66 -5.50
N THR A 191 8.85 -2.77 -4.79
CA THR A 191 7.65 -3.59 -4.95
C THR A 191 6.48 -2.92 -4.25
N ILE A 192 5.32 -2.88 -4.89
CA ILE A 192 4.14 -2.20 -4.35
C ILE A 192 2.95 -3.15 -4.32
N LEU A 193 2.33 -3.31 -3.16
CA LEU A 193 0.99 -3.88 -3.03
C LEU A 193 0.00 -2.75 -2.80
N LEU A 194 -0.86 -2.51 -3.80
CA LEU A 194 -1.77 -1.39 -3.83
C LEU A 194 -3.22 -1.87 -3.77
N VAL A 195 -3.94 -1.49 -2.73
CA VAL A 195 -5.39 -1.69 -2.65
C VAL A 195 -6.10 -0.49 -3.25
N GLU A 196 -7.03 -0.73 -4.15
CA GLU A 196 -7.78 0.32 -4.83
C GLU A 196 -9.21 -0.10 -5.18
N GLN A 197 -10.06 0.90 -5.39
CA GLN A 197 -11.38 0.77 -6.00
C GLN A 197 -11.47 1.59 -7.28
N ASN A 198 -10.61 2.60 -7.43
CA ASN A 198 -10.54 3.45 -8.61
C ASN A 198 -9.82 2.70 -9.74
N ILE A 199 -10.60 2.16 -10.68
CA ILE A 199 -10.06 1.38 -11.79
C ILE A 199 -9.11 2.19 -12.67
N HIS A 200 -9.37 3.50 -12.88
CA HIS A 200 -8.49 4.37 -13.64
C HIS A 200 -7.11 4.51 -12.99
N PHE A 201 -7.07 4.67 -11.66
CA PHE A 201 -5.82 4.70 -10.90
C PHE A 201 -5.08 3.36 -11.01
N ALA A 202 -5.83 2.26 -10.86
CA ALA A 202 -5.32 0.90 -10.94
C ALA A 202 -4.70 0.58 -12.32
N GLN A 203 -5.42 0.85 -13.41
CA GLN A 203 -4.96 0.61 -14.78
C GLN A 203 -3.68 1.35 -15.14
N ARG A 204 -3.47 2.54 -14.57
CA ARG A 204 -2.28 3.37 -14.85
C ARG A 204 -1.01 2.87 -14.16
N LEU A 205 -1.13 2.01 -13.16
CA LEU A 205 -0.02 1.60 -12.27
C LEU A 205 0.23 0.09 -12.27
N GLY A 206 -0.84 -0.71 -12.28
CA GLY A 206 -0.77 -2.14 -11.99
C GLY A 206 -0.09 -2.98 -13.08
N ASP A 207 0.70 -3.93 -12.65
CA ASP A 207 1.23 -5.02 -13.47
C ASP A 207 0.37 -6.27 -13.33
N THR A 208 0.12 -6.67 -12.09
CA THR A 208 -0.74 -7.80 -11.74
C THR A 208 -1.94 -7.34 -10.94
N VAL A 209 -3.01 -8.11 -10.98
CA VAL A 209 -4.25 -7.83 -10.27
C VAL A 209 -4.80 -9.08 -9.62
N ALA A 210 -5.25 -8.95 -8.38
CA ALA A 210 -6.12 -9.89 -7.71
C ALA A 210 -7.44 -9.16 -7.37
N VAL A 211 -8.57 -9.79 -7.62
CA VAL A 211 -9.89 -9.24 -7.27
C VAL A 211 -10.45 -10.03 -6.11
N MET A 212 -10.82 -9.32 -5.05
CA MET A 212 -11.44 -9.91 -3.86
C MET A 212 -12.95 -9.72 -3.86
N ASP A 213 -13.64 -10.76 -3.47
CA ASP A 213 -15.05 -10.73 -3.10
C ASP A 213 -15.29 -11.64 -1.90
N ASN A 214 -16.09 -11.17 -0.93
CA ASN A 214 -16.49 -11.93 0.26
C ASN A 214 -15.32 -12.68 0.94
N GLY A 215 -14.18 -12.01 1.15
CA GLY A 215 -13.02 -12.56 1.84
C GLY A 215 -12.21 -13.59 1.05
N ARG A 216 -12.41 -13.70 -0.26
CA ARG A 216 -11.68 -14.60 -1.17
C ARG A 216 -11.11 -13.85 -2.36
N VAL A 217 -10.02 -14.33 -2.91
CA VAL A 217 -9.57 -13.91 -4.24
C VAL A 217 -10.37 -14.73 -5.26
N VAL A 218 -11.16 -14.04 -6.07
CA VAL A 218 -12.03 -14.66 -7.10
C VAL A 218 -11.44 -14.59 -8.50
N HIS A 219 -10.46 -13.71 -8.70
CA HIS A 219 -9.70 -13.60 -9.94
C HIS A 219 -8.28 -13.14 -9.65
N ALA A 220 -7.30 -13.67 -10.39
CA ALA A 220 -5.92 -13.19 -10.37
C ALA A 220 -5.33 -13.29 -11.78
N GLY A 221 -4.57 -12.26 -12.20
CA GLY A 221 -3.99 -12.22 -13.54
C GLY A 221 -3.21 -10.95 -13.83
N SER A 222 -3.01 -10.66 -15.11
CA SER A 222 -2.40 -9.42 -15.58
C SER A 222 -3.41 -8.26 -15.54
N MET A 223 -2.96 -7.09 -15.07
CA MET A 223 -3.80 -5.88 -15.11
C MET A 223 -4.12 -5.46 -16.55
N ALA A 224 -3.20 -5.69 -17.49
CA ALA A 224 -3.44 -5.39 -18.91
C ALA A 224 -4.59 -6.23 -19.48
N GLN A 225 -4.62 -7.55 -19.19
CA GLN A 225 -5.71 -8.42 -19.62
C GLN A 225 -7.06 -8.01 -19.02
N LEU A 226 -7.09 -7.68 -17.72
CA LEU A 226 -8.30 -7.19 -17.08
C LEU A 226 -8.75 -5.85 -17.70
N ALA A 227 -7.82 -4.98 -18.09
CA ALA A 227 -8.13 -3.68 -18.67
C ALA A 227 -8.75 -3.78 -20.09
N GLU A 228 -8.45 -4.85 -20.83
CA GLU A 228 -8.98 -5.12 -22.17
C GLU A 228 -10.35 -5.84 -22.15
N ASP A 229 -10.74 -6.43 -21.01
CA ASP A 229 -11.96 -7.24 -20.87
C ASP A 229 -13.01 -6.49 -20.03
N GLU A 230 -13.86 -5.70 -20.73
CA GLU A 230 -14.93 -4.91 -20.08
C GLU A 230 -15.98 -5.81 -19.41
N GLU A 231 -16.31 -6.97 -20.00
CA GLU A 231 -17.28 -7.90 -19.41
C GLU A 231 -16.77 -8.47 -18.09
N LEU A 232 -15.48 -8.84 -18.06
CA LEU A 232 -14.81 -9.31 -16.85
C LEU A 232 -14.74 -8.21 -15.79
N GLN A 233 -14.37 -6.96 -16.17
CA GLN A 233 -14.39 -5.82 -15.24
C GLN A 233 -15.78 -5.61 -14.66
N HIS A 234 -16.80 -5.64 -15.49
CA HIS A 234 -18.19 -5.47 -15.04
C HIS A 234 -18.62 -6.59 -14.08
N SER A 235 -18.33 -7.84 -14.40
CA SER A 235 -18.68 -8.99 -13.58
C SER A 235 -17.98 -9.00 -12.23
N LEU A 236 -16.68 -8.64 -12.19
CA LEU A 236 -15.85 -8.71 -10.99
C LEU A 236 -15.98 -7.47 -10.09
N LEU A 237 -16.11 -6.29 -10.68
CA LEU A 237 -16.07 -5.01 -9.94
C LEU A 237 -17.46 -4.36 -9.81
N GLY A 238 -18.46 -4.85 -10.54
CA GLY A 238 -19.81 -4.29 -10.53
C GLY A 238 -19.87 -2.86 -11.07
N LEU A 239 -18.96 -2.52 -11.98
CA LEU A 239 -18.96 -1.23 -12.67
C LEU A 239 -20.16 -1.21 -13.64
N ALA A 240 -21.05 -0.21 -13.54
CA ALA A 240 -22.09 0.02 -14.53
C ALA A 240 -21.44 0.47 -15.85
N LEU A 241 -21.93 -0.06 -16.98
CA LEU A 241 -21.61 0.43 -18.32
C LEU A 241 -22.10 1.85 -18.49
#